data_f09d15e8c2e8436dda086cb05eb277d5
#
_entry.id   f09d15e8c2e8436dda086cb05eb277d5
#
_cell.length_a   1.000
_cell.length_b   1.000
_cell.length_c   1.000
_cell.angle_alpha   90.00
_cell.angle_beta   90.00
_cell.angle_gamma   90.00
#
_symmetry.space_group_name_H-M   'P 1'
#
loop_
_entity.id
_entity.type
_entity.pdbx_description
1 polymer ?
#
loop_
_entity_poly.entity_id
_entity_poly.type
_entity_poly.pdbx_seq_one_letter_code
_entity_poly.pdbx_strand_id
1 'polypeptide(L)'
;MSANPTGYLHIGHARNAAIGATLCNILEKAGHRVVREYLVNDYGNQMNKMADSIFARYQQIFNPEFPMPEDSYHGGDMIEFAQAFYNIHKDEYKNVEYTDEIRKIFRSFGRDFALKNIIEDMKKFGVTFDIFTSEAEQYAKNRVWPAIHRLKTTYKKDGATWLETTKGGKDDKDRVIIKSNGDSTYFCADIAYHEQKLLELNDPNGKIVDIWGADHSGYVERVKFSFEDLGHRRDQIEILLFQLIRIMKNGKEVKMSKRLGTSLTLRELAEEVGNDAIRYFLIDRSYNSRIDFDINKVTDNNENNPMYIIKYAHARACQLLDKVGIENPIASDELDNEYAQKLVAELKEYPELISTMAKTYKVNLLPPYLLKLSKAFNSFYSNTKVLGSPNEQSLAALVKATKIVLADGLKLMDIEAPEKM
;
A
#
# COMPACT_ATOMS: atom_id res chain seq x y z
N MET A 1 0.74 -6.10 -2.27
CA MET A 1 1.64 -5.49 -1.25
C MET A 1 2.59 -6.53 -0.73
N SER A 2 3.82 -6.14 -0.31
CA SER A 2 4.74 -7.03 0.41
C SER A 2 5.54 -6.25 1.44
N ALA A 3 5.80 -6.87 2.58
CA ALA A 3 6.80 -6.42 3.54
C ALA A 3 7.38 -7.66 4.21
N ASN A 4 8.68 -7.61 4.54
CA ASN A 4 9.32 -8.70 5.26
C ASN A 4 8.76 -8.77 6.69
N PRO A 5 8.31 -9.93 7.16
CA PRO A 5 7.79 -10.10 8.52
C PRO A 5 8.94 -10.13 9.54
N THR A 6 9.75 -9.06 9.57
CA THR A 6 10.96 -8.92 10.41
C THR A 6 10.92 -7.69 11.32
N GLY A 7 9.75 -7.15 11.58
CA GLY A 7 9.53 -5.98 12.44
C GLY A 7 8.25 -5.25 12.06
N TYR A 8 8.01 -4.09 12.69
CA TYR A 8 6.84 -3.27 12.45
C TYR A 8 6.86 -2.54 11.11
N LEU A 9 5.67 -2.16 10.64
CA LEU A 9 5.51 -1.36 9.43
C LEU A 9 5.96 0.08 9.63
N HIS A 10 6.46 0.71 8.57
CA HIS A 10 6.83 2.11 8.51
C HIS A 10 6.12 2.83 7.35
N ILE A 11 6.30 4.14 7.23
CA ILE A 11 5.59 4.97 6.23
C ILE A 11 5.81 4.53 4.77
N GLY A 12 6.95 3.92 4.44
CA GLY A 12 7.17 3.35 3.10
C GLY A 12 6.20 2.22 2.78
N HIS A 13 5.93 1.35 3.76
CA HIS A 13 4.91 0.30 3.64
C HIS A 13 3.50 0.90 3.58
N ALA A 14 3.23 1.96 4.36
CA ALA A 14 1.97 2.69 4.33
C ALA A 14 1.70 3.29 2.94
N ARG A 15 2.72 3.83 2.24
CA ARG A 15 2.55 4.37 0.89
C ARG A 15 2.15 3.28 -0.11
N ASN A 16 2.84 2.14 -0.07
CA ASN A 16 2.49 0.98 -0.89
C ASN A 16 1.02 0.58 -0.65
N ALA A 17 0.63 0.43 0.62
CA ALA A 17 -0.71 0.04 1.03
C ALA A 17 -1.78 1.06 0.63
N ALA A 18 -1.54 2.37 0.84
CA ALA A 18 -2.47 3.43 0.50
C ALA A 18 -2.72 3.51 -1.02
N ILE A 19 -1.64 3.47 -1.83
CA ILE A 19 -1.76 3.42 -3.30
C ILE A 19 -2.54 2.18 -3.73
N GLY A 20 -2.18 1.01 -3.20
CA GLY A 20 -2.80 -0.26 -3.57
C GLY A 20 -4.27 -0.33 -3.20
N ALA A 21 -4.65 0.03 -1.98
CA ALA A 21 -6.04 0.02 -1.52
C ALA A 21 -6.90 1.02 -2.33
N THR A 22 -6.41 2.25 -2.50
CA THR A 22 -7.13 3.26 -3.31
C THR A 22 -7.29 2.81 -4.75
N LEU A 23 -6.27 2.21 -5.37
CA LEU A 23 -6.37 1.66 -6.72
C LEU A 23 -7.40 0.52 -6.80
N CYS A 24 -7.40 -0.39 -5.83
CA CYS A 24 -8.40 -1.46 -5.75
C CYS A 24 -9.82 -0.90 -5.69
N ASN A 25 -10.08 0.09 -4.82
CA ASN A 25 -11.38 0.73 -4.69
C ASN A 25 -11.82 1.42 -5.98
N ILE A 26 -10.90 2.09 -6.69
CA ILE A 26 -11.16 2.73 -7.99
C ILE A 26 -11.48 1.68 -9.07
N LEU A 27 -10.75 0.57 -9.12
CA LEU A 27 -10.98 -0.50 -10.08
C LEU A 27 -12.34 -1.18 -9.84
N GLU A 28 -12.71 -1.44 -8.59
CA GLU A 28 -14.03 -1.97 -8.23
C GLU A 28 -15.15 -0.99 -8.60
N LYS A 29 -14.96 0.31 -8.34
CA LYS A 29 -15.89 1.37 -8.77
C LYS A 29 -16.05 1.42 -10.28
N ALA A 30 -14.99 1.13 -11.04
CA ALA A 30 -15.02 1.03 -12.49
C ALA A 30 -15.60 -0.30 -13.03
N GLY A 31 -16.04 -1.21 -12.15
CA GLY A 31 -16.69 -2.48 -12.52
C GLY A 31 -15.74 -3.68 -12.67
N HIS A 32 -14.50 -3.57 -12.27
CA HIS A 32 -13.57 -4.70 -12.27
C HIS A 32 -13.74 -5.58 -11.03
N ARG A 33 -13.53 -6.89 -11.19
CA ARG A 33 -13.31 -7.80 -10.06
C ARG A 33 -11.86 -7.67 -9.61
N VAL A 34 -11.64 -7.35 -8.34
CA VAL A 34 -10.31 -7.14 -7.77
C VAL A 34 -10.03 -8.19 -6.71
N VAL A 35 -8.80 -8.70 -6.70
CA VAL A 35 -8.24 -9.55 -5.65
C VAL A 35 -7.06 -8.84 -5.03
N ARG A 36 -7.12 -8.62 -3.72
CA ARG A 36 -6.08 -7.96 -2.93
C ARG A 36 -5.16 -8.99 -2.33
N GLU A 37 -3.91 -8.98 -2.74
CA GLU A 37 -2.94 -9.98 -2.29
C GLU A 37 -1.78 -9.36 -1.52
N TYR A 38 -1.37 -10.06 -0.46
CA TYR A 38 -0.18 -9.77 0.32
C TYR A 38 0.85 -10.90 0.12
N LEU A 39 2.03 -10.56 -0.39
CA LEU A 39 3.15 -11.49 -0.43
C LEU A 39 3.90 -11.44 0.90
N VAL A 40 3.87 -12.54 1.62
CA VAL A 40 4.64 -12.76 2.86
C VAL A 40 6.05 -13.19 2.45
N ASN A 41 6.99 -12.28 2.55
CA ASN A 41 8.39 -12.53 2.22
C ASN A 41 9.10 -13.19 3.41
N ASP A 42 8.77 -14.47 3.66
CA ASP A 42 9.20 -15.27 4.82
C ASP A 42 10.31 -16.28 4.49
N TYR A 43 10.98 -16.09 3.35
CA TYR A 43 12.10 -16.91 2.90
C TYR A 43 13.42 -16.12 2.94
N GLY A 44 14.54 -16.85 3.16
CA GLY A 44 15.89 -16.27 3.09
C GLY A 44 16.49 -15.84 4.42
N ASN A 45 17.71 -15.25 4.33
CA ASN A 45 18.56 -14.99 5.51
C ASN A 45 18.01 -13.95 6.49
N GLN A 46 17.14 -13.05 6.03
CA GLN A 46 16.54 -12.03 6.92
C GLN A 46 15.69 -12.66 8.03
N MET A 47 15.03 -13.78 7.73
CA MET A 47 14.26 -14.53 8.72
C MET A 47 15.15 -15.17 9.79
N ASN A 48 16.35 -15.63 9.40
CA ASN A 48 17.34 -16.17 10.35
C ASN A 48 17.87 -15.06 11.26
N LYS A 49 18.23 -13.89 10.69
CA LYS A 49 18.67 -12.72 11.47
C LYS A 49 17.63 -12.28 12.49
N MET A 50 16.35 -12.31 12.14
CA MET A 50 15.26 -12.03 13.08
C MET A 50 15.21 -13.08 14.20
N ALA A 51 15.30 -14.37 13.87
CA ALA A 51 15.32 -15.43 14.87
C ALA A 51 16.49 -15.29 15.84
N ASP A 52 17.69 -15.02 15.30
CA ASP A 52 18.93 -14.79 16.08
C ASP A 52 18.76 -13.58 17.01
N SER A 53 18.11 -12.52 16.53
CA SER A 53 17.82 -11.32 17.33
C SER A 53 16.82 -11.58 18.46
N ILE A 54 15.73 -12.30 18.17
CA ILE A 54 14.71 -12.66 19.17
C ILE A 54 15.34 -13.56 20.23
N PHE A 55 16.14 -14.57 19.83
CA PHE A 55 16.83 -15.44 20.77
C PHE A 55 17.77 -14.68 21.69
N ALA A 56 18.63 -13.82 21.14
CA ALA A 56 19.55 -13.02 21.94
C ALA A 56 18.80 -12.11 22.94
N ARG A 57 17.73 -11.40 22.48
CA ARG A 57 16.89 -10.57 23.35
C ARG A 57 16.15 -11.39 24.41
N TYR A 58 15.72 -12.61 24.09
CA TYR A 58 15.13 -13.51 25.07
C TYR A 58 16.14 -13.92 26.13
N GLN A 59 17.39 -14.28 25.76
CA GLN A 59 18.43 -14.57 26.73
C GLN A 59 18.77 -13.36 27.61
N GLN A 60 18.70 -12.14 27.06
CA GLN A 60 18.94 -10.90 27.83
C GLN A 60 17.88 -10.63 28.91
N ILE A 61 16.70 -11.24 28.86
CA ILE A 61 15.74 -11.19 29.98
C ILE A 61 16.31 -11.81 31.25
N PHE A 62 17.17 -12.83 31.12
CA PHE A 62 17.80 -13.54 32.26
C PHE A 62 19.23 -13.12 32.52
N ASN A 63 19.96 -12.69 31.49
CA ASN A 63 21.33 -12.21 31.55
C ASN A 63 21.50 -11.00 30.66
N PRO A 64 21.41 -9.76 31.19
CA PRO A 64 21.49 -8.53 30.40
C PRO A 64 22.75 -8.40 29.53
N GLU A 65 23.84 -9.07 29.91
CA GLU A 65 25.12 -9.07 29.18
C GLU A 65 25.18 -10.11 28.06
N PHE A 66 24.09 -10.85 27.80
CA PHE A 66 24.09 -11.83 26.69
C PHE A 66 24.35 -11.11 25.37
N PRO A 67 25.34 -11.59 24.55
CA PRO A 67 25.78 -10.86 23.36
C PRO A 67 24.71 -10.87 22.26
N MET A 68 24.53 -9.70 21.62
CA MET A 68 23.77 -9.59 20.36
C MET A 68 24.66 -9.99 19.19
N PRO A 69 24.19 -10.83 18.25
CA PRO A 69 24.93 -11.09 17.01
C PRO A 69 25.16 -9.80 16.22
N GLU A 70 26.36 -9.63 15.67
CA GLU A 70 26.75 -8.40 14.95
C GLU A 70 25.82 -8.13 13.75
N ASP A 71 25.51 -9.16 12.96
CA ASP A 71 24.63 -9.06 11.79
C ASP A 71 23.18 -9.43 12.15
N SER A 72 22.58 -8.68 13.10
CA SER A 72 21.22 -8.91 13.61
C SER A 72 20.40 -7.62 13.68
N TYR A 73 19.14 -7.72 14.06
CA TYR A 73 18.26 -6.57 14.28
C TYR A 73 18.35 -6.11 15.74
N HIS A 74 18.75 -4.84 15.96
CA HIS A 74 18.96 -4.26 17.30
C HIS A 74 17.78 -3.39 17.76
N GLY A 75 16.74 -3.25 16.96
CA GLY A 75 15.58 -2.38 17.25
C GLY A 75 14.80 -2.77 18.49
N GLY A 76 14.04 -1.81 19.04
CA GLY A 76 13.15 -2.02 20.18
C GLY A 76 12.06 -3.05 19.92
N ASP A 77 11.66 -3.19 18.65
CA ASP A 77 10.72 -4.22 18.18
C ASP A 77 11.19 -5.64 18.52
N MET A 78 12.49 -5.92 18.44
CA MET A 78 13.04 -7.24 18.82
C MET A 78 12.94 -7.51 20.32
N ILE A 79 12.94 -6.48 21.16
CA ILE A 79 12.69 -6.62 22.60
C ILE A 79 11.24 -7.03 22.85
N GLU A 80 10.30 -6.41 22.16
CA GLU A 80 8.87 -6.75 22.25
C GLU A 80 8.60 -8.17 21.75
N PHE A 81 9.24 -8.60 20.64
CA PHE A 81 9.15 -9.96 20.12
C PHE A 81 9.67 -10.98 21.13
N ALA A 82 10.82 -10.73 21.75
CA ALA A 82 11.40 -11.57 22.77
C ALA A 82 10.53 -11.64 24.03
N GLN A 83 9.96 -10.51 24.45
CA GLN A 83 9.03 -10.47 25.58
C GLN A 83 7.74 -11.24 25.30
N ALA A 84 7.23 -11.16 24.06
CA ALA A 84 6.06 -11.93 23.63
C ALA A 84 6.37 -13.44 23.62
N PHE A 85 7.55 -13.83 23.17
CA PHE A 85 8.02 -15.23 23.24
C PHE A 85 8.13 -15.71 24.69
N TYR A 86 8.75 -14.90 25.57
CA TYR A 86 8.86 -15.19 26.98
C TYR A 86 7.51 -15.36 27.67
N ASN A 87 6.52 -14.55 27.32
CA ASN A 87 5.18 -14.65 27.90
C ASN A 87 4.52 -16.01 27.65
N ILE A 88 4.86 -16.68 26.56
CA ILE A 88 4.36 -18.01 26.18
C ILE A 88 5.22 -19.11 26.78
N HIS A 89 6.53 -19.04 26.60
CA HIS A 89 7.47 -20.12 26.88
C HIS A 89 8.21 -20.00 28.21
N LYS A 90 8.07 -18.85 28.91
CA LYS A 90 8.74 -18.57 30.19
C LYS A 90 10.25 -18.82 30.11
N ASP A 91 10.80 -19.73 30.89
CA ASP A 91 12.23 -20.08 30.98
C ASP A 91 12.59 -21.37 30.22
N GLU A 92 11.68 -21.92 29.43
CA GLU A 92 11.86 -23.17 28.68
C GLU A 92 13.14 -23.20 27.82
N TYR A 93 13.47 -22.04 27.20
CA TYR A 93 14.65 -21.89 26.33
C TYR A 93 15.79 -21.10 26.99
N LYS A 94 15.78 -20.96 28.32
CA LYS A 94 16.87 -20.31 29.06
C LYS A 94 18.11 -21.18 28.99
N ASN A 95 19.25 -20.56 28.60
CA ASN A 95 20.57 -21.20 28.54
C ASN A 95 20.64 -22.46 27.65
N VAL A 96 19.70 -22.64 26.70
CA VAL A 96 19.80 -23.71 25.71
C VAL A 96 20.90 -23.41 24.68
N GLU A 97 21.53 -24.45 24.15
CA GLU A 97 22.43 -24.31 23.01
C GLU A 97 21.64 -23.87 21.77
N TYR A 98 22.13 -22.85 21.06
CA TYR A 98 21.45 -22.29 19.89
C TYR A 98 21.71 -23.14 18.64
N THR A 99 20.99 -24.24 18.50
CA THR A 99 21.03 -25.15 17.34
C THR A 99 20.11 -24.65 16.22
N ASP A 100 20.19 -25.28 15.04
CA ASP A 100 19.29 -25.01 13.93
C ASP A 100 17.82 -25.33 14.25
N GLU A 101 17.56 -26.31 15.11
CA GLU A 101 16.22 -26.64 15.61
C GLU A 101 15.66 -25.50 16.47
N ILE A 102 16.46 -24.98 17.39
CA ILE A 102 16.08 -23.85 18.23
C ILE A 102 15.86 -22.61 17.35
N ARG A 103 16.76 -22.34 16.38
CA ARG A 103 16.56 -21.25 15.42
C ARG A 103 15.23 -21.35 14.68
N LYS A 104 14.80 -22.54 14.24
CA LYS A 104 13.51 -22.74 13.57
C LYS A 104 12.33 -22.37 14.45
N ILE A 105 12.38 -22.65 15.76
CA ILE A 105 11.33 -22.29 16.72
C ILE A 105 11.20 -20.79 16.81
N PHE A 106 12.31 -20.06 17.05
CA PHE A 106 12.32 -18.61 17.13
C PHE A 106 11.95 -17.95 15.78
N ARG A 107 12.36 -18.52 14.65
CA ARG A 107 11.99 -18.08 13.31
C ARG A 107 10.49 -18.22 13.06
N SER A 108 9.89 -19.36 13.38
CA SER A 108 8.44 -19.60 13.20
C SER A 108 7.64 -18.64 14.07
N PHE A 109 7.98 -18.54 15.36
CA PHE A 109 7.33 -17.59 16.26
C PHE A 109 7.44 -16.15 15.75
N GLY A 110 8.65 -15.69 15.40
CA GLY A 110 8.90 -14.32 14.95
C GLY A 110 8.12 -13.99 13.69
N ARG A 111 8.06 -14.92 12.71
CA ARG A 111 7.24 -14.78 11.51
C ARG A 111 5.75 -14.60 11.85
N ASP A 112 5.21 -15.48 12.67
CA ASP A 112 3.77 -15.50 12.97
C ASP A 112 3.39 -14.27 13.80
N PHE A 113 4.23 -13.88 14.75
CA PHE A 113 4.03 -12.68 15.55
C PHE A 113 4.11 -11.40 14.70
N ALA A 114 5.10 -11.29 13.82
CA ALA A 114 5.23 -10.15 12.90
C ALA A 114 4.05 -10.06 11.95
N LEU A 115 3.65 -11.19 11.32
CA LEU A 115 2.54 -11.22 10.37
C LEU A 115 1.22 -10.83 11.04
N LYS A 116 0.96 -11.32 12.25
CA LYS A 116 -0.21 -10.91 13.03
C LYS A 116 -0.24 -9.39 13.24
N ASN A 117 0.88 -8.80 13.67
CA ASN A 117 0.99 -7.36 13.86
C ASN A 117 0.80 -6.58 12.56
N ILE A 118 1.37 -7.05 11.44
CA ILE A 118 1.21 -6.45 10.11
C ILE A 118 -0.27 -6.44 9.70
N ILE A 119 -0.98 -7.56 9.89
CA ILE A 119 -2.41 -7.66 9.55
C ILE A 119 -3.25 -6.70 10.39
N GLU A 120 -2.97 -6.63 11.70
CA GLU A 120 -3.67 -5.71 12.61
C GLU A 120 -3.41 -4.24 12.26
N ASP A 121 -2.16 -3.88 11.94
CA ASP A 121 -1.80 -2.52 11.53
C ASP A 121 -2.45 -2.14 10.22
N MET A 122 -2.42 -3.03 9.22
CA MET A 122 -3.07 -2.80 7.94
C MET A 122 -4.58 -2.64 8.10
N LYS A 123 -5.23 -3.47 8.93
CA LYS A 123 -6.67 -3.34 9.21
C LYS A 123 -7.01 -2.00 9.88
N LYS A 124 -6.21 -1.55 10.85
CA LYS A 124 -6.36 -0.22 11.48
C LYS A 124 -6.13 0.91 10.47
N PHE A 125 -5.23 0.69 9.52
CA PHE A 125 -4.96 1.62 8.43
C PHE A 125 -6.00 1.57 7.30
N GLY A 126 -7.08 0.76 7.43
CA GLY A 126 -8.15 0.61 6.45
C GLY A 126 -7.78 -0.28 5.26
N VAL A 127 -6.77 -1.14 5.38
CA VAL A 127 -6.33 -2.03 4.31
C VAL A 127 -6.54 -3.49 4.69
N THR A 128 -7.23 -4.22 3.83
CA THR A 128 -7.47 -5.67 3.98
C THR A 128 -6.98 -6.42 2.75
N PHE A 129 -6.70 -7.70 2.92
CA PHE A 129 -6.25 -8.59 1.85
C PHE A 129 -7.14 -9.83 1.78
N ASP A 130 -7.37 -10.30 0.56
CA ASP A 130 -8.13 -11.52 0.29
C ASP A 130 -7.23 -12.75 0.37
N ILE A 131 -5.96 -12.60 -0.02
CA ILE A 131 -4.98 -13.69 -0.12
C ILE A 131 -3.67 -13.26 0.57
N PHE A 132 -3.09 -14.20 1.34
CA PHE A 132 -1.73 -14.11 1.86
C PHE A 132 -0.91 -15.25 1.25
N THR A 133 0.05 -14.90 0.40
CA THR A 133 0.92 -15.89 -0.26
C THR A 133 2.28 -15.91 0.43
N SER A 134 2.69 -17.07 0.94
CA SER A 134 4.01 -17.27 1.53
C SER A 134 5.04 -17.60 0.44
N GLU A 135 6.18 -16.90 0.44
CA GLU A 135 7.30 -17.22 -0.44
C GLU A 135 7.89 -18.60 -0.10
N ALA A 136 8.00 -18.93 1.19
CA ALA A 136 8.48 -20.24 1.63
C ALA A 136 7.59 -21.38 1.14
N GLU A 137 6.27 -21.18 1.09
CA GLU A 137 5.34 -22.19 0.57
C GLU A 137 5.50 -22.43 -0.94
N GLN A 138 5.96 -21.47 -1.73
CA GLN A 138 6.20 -21.66 -3.17
C GLN A 138 7.25 -22.77 -3.38
N TYR A 139 8.29 -22.76 -2.56
CA TYR A 139 9.31 -23.81 -2.58
C TYR A 139 8.79 -25.14 -1.99
N ALA A 140 8.12 -25.11 -0.83
CA ALA A 140 7.60 -26.28 -0.17
C ALA A 140 6.57 -27.05 -1.01
N LYS A 141 5.74 -26.35 -1.77
CA LYS A 141 4.73 -26.92 -2.68
C LYS A 141 5.29 -27.22 -4.07
N ASN A 142 6.60 -27.14 -4.27
CA ASN A 142 7.29 -27.38 -5.54
C ASN A 142 6.70 -26.59 -6.74
N ARG A 143 6.31 -25.34 -6.53
CA ARG A 143 5.69 -24.52 -7.57
C ARG A 143 6.72 -23.80 -8.45
N VAL A 144 7.93 -23.61 -7.94
CA VAL A 144 9.00 -22.86 -8.61
C VAL A 144 9.52 -23.64 -9.83
N TRP A 145 9.90 -24.90 -9.66
CA TRP A 145 10.55 -25.67 -10.72
C TRP A 145 9.71 -25.87 -12.00
N PRO A 146 8.39 -26.17 -11.92
CA PRO A 146 7.58 -26.30 -13.11
C PRO A 146 7.51 -25.03 -13.96
N ALA A 147 7.50 -23.84 -13.34
CA ALA A 147 7.55 -22.56 -14.05
C ALA A 147 8.90 -22.37 -14.74
N ILE A 148 10.00 -22.61 -14.03
CA ILE A 148 11.35 -22.42 -14.56
C ILE A 148 11.65 -23.36 -15.72
N HIS A 149 11.19 -24.60 -15.68
CA HIS A 149 11.38 -25.55 -16.77
C HIS A 149 10.59 -25.24 -18.04
N ARG A 150 9.61 -24.36 -17.98
CA ARG A 150 8.84 -23.88 -19.17
C ARG A 150 9.43 -22.65 -19.85
N LEU A 151 10.42 -22.00 -19.22
CA LEU A 151 11.13 -20.90 -19.85
C LEU A 151 11.82 -21.38 -21.15
N LYS A 152 11.66 -20.62 -22.23
CA LYS A 152 12.07 -21.00 -23.58
C LYS A 152 13.47 -20.51 -23.95
N THR A 153 13.90 -19.38 -23.36
CA THR A 153 15.16 -18.72 -23.72
C THR A 153 16.22 -18.89 -22.62
N THR A 154 16.44 -20.15 -22.21
CA THR A 154 17.46 -20.48 -21.22
C THR A 154 18.68 -21.11 -21.88
N TYR A 155 19.87 -20.86 -21.32
CA TYR A 155 21.12 -21.48 -21.74
C TYR A 155 22.03 -21.80 -20.56
N LYS A 156 22.99 -22.72 -20.75
CA LYS A 156 24.00 -23.08 -19.75
C LYS A 156 25.33 -22.36 -20.02
N LYS A 157 25.87 -21.76 -18.97
CA LYS A 157 27.19 -21.13 -18.98
C LYS A 157 27.84 -21.24 -17.60
N ASP A 158 29.12 -21.65 -17.55
CA ASP A 158 29.92 -21.78 -16.33
C ASP A 158 29.22 -22.65 -15.25
N GLY A 159 28.57 -23.75 -15.67
CA GLY A 159 27.82 -24.63 -14.78
C GLY A 159 26.47 -24.10 -14.31
N ALA A 160 26.15 -22.86 -14.55
CA ALA A 160 24.87 -22.23 -14.20
C ALA A 160 23.87 -22.20 -15.38
N THR A 161 22.57 -22.10 -15.06
CA THR A 161 21.53 -21.86 -16.06
C THR A 161 21.14 -20.39 -16.05
N TRP A 162 21.15 -19.78 -17.21
CA TRP A 162 20.86 -18.37 -17.44
C TRP A 162 19.56 -18.20 -18.22
N LEU A 163 18.81 -17.14 -17.93
CA LEU A 163 17.72 -16.64 -18.75
C LEU A 163 18.23 -15.47 -19.61
N GLU A 164 18.02 -15.54 -20.94
CA GLU A 164 18.47 -14.55 -21.90
C GLU A 164 17.60 -13.29 -21.88
N THR A 165 17.63 -12.56 -20.75
CA THR A 165 16.76 -11.38 -20.53
C THR A 165 17.12 -10.21 -21.44
N THR A 166 18.35 -10.18 -21.98
CA THR A 166 18.78 -9.19 -22.97
C THR A 166 18.08 -9.32 -24.32
N LYS A 167 17.53 -10.49 -24.66
CA LYS A 167 16.81 -10.76 -25.91
C LYS A 167 15.61 -9.84 -26.12
N GLY A 168 14.97 -9.42 -25.04
CA GLY A 168 13.90 -8.40 -25.07
C GLY A 168 14.39 -6.98 -25.33
N GLY A 169 15.70 -6.73 -25.35
CA GLY A 169 16.33 -5.43 -25.60
C GLY A 169 16.16 -4.41 -24.47
N LYS A 170 15.73 -4.84 -23.27
CA LYS A 170 15.35 -3.95 -22.16
C LYS A 170 16.07 -4.24 -20.84
N ASP A 171 16.71 -5.41 -20.69
CA ASP A 171 17.60 -5.68 -19.55
C ASP A 171 19.06 -5.45 -19.98
N ASP A 172 19.92 -5.08 -19.02
CA ASP A 172 21.33 -4.75 -19.25
C ASP A 172 22.22 -5.99 -19.42
N LYS A 173 21.79 -7.13 -18.89
CA LYS A 173 22.50 -8.42 -18.96
C LYS A 173 21.58 -9.59 -18.68
N ASP A 174 21.98 -10.78 -19.13
CA ASP A 174 21.30 -12.03 -18.83
C ASP A 174 21.37 -12.37 -17.33
N ARG A 175 20.43 -13.16 -16.86
CA ARG A 175 20.27 -13.44 -15.43
C ARG A 175 20.42 -14.92 -15.11
N VAL A 176 21.23 -15.21 -14.10
CA VAL A 176 21.31 -16.56 -13.54
C VAL A 176 19.98 -16.89 -12.86
N ILE A 177 19.38 -18.00 -13.25
CA ILE A 177 18.17 -18.56 -12.64
C ILE A 177 18.52 -19.78 -11.77
N ILE A 178 19.46 -20.65 -12.23
CA ILE A 178 19.95 -21.78 -11.46
C ILE A 178 21.48 -21.61 -11.32
N LYS A 179 21.96 -21.62 -10.08
CA LYS A 179 23.40 -21.51 -9.79
C LYS A 179 24.14 -22.78 -10.17
N SER A 180 25.47 -22.72 -10.24
CA SER A 180 26.33 -23.88 -10.54
C SER A 180 26.22 -25.05 -9.57
N ASN A 181 25.80 -24.78 -8.32
CA ASN A 181 25.53 -25.81 -7.31
C ASN A 181 24.11 -26.42 -7.39
N GLY A 182 23.31 -26.01 -8.40
CA GLY A 182 21.94 -26.48 -8.60
C GLY A 182 20.84 -25.70 -7.86
N ASP A 183 21.20 -24.76 -6.99
CA ASP A 183 20.21 -23.94 -6.27
C ASP A 183 19.55 -22.91 -7.19
N SER A 184 18.26 -22.66 -6.98
CA SER A 184 17.57 -21.56 -7.63
C SER A 184 18.01 -20.20 -7.06
N THR A 185 17.91 -19.16 -7.88
CA THR A 185 18.02 -17.76 -7.39
C THR A 185 16.66 -17.25 -6.93
N TYR A 186 16.63 -16.14 -6.19
CA TYR A 186 15.37 -15.47 -5.79
C TYR A 186 14.47 -15.13 -6.98
N PHE A 187 15.08 -14.86 -8.13
CA PHE A 187 14.34 -14.53 -9.35
C PHE A 187 13.44 -15.68 -9.83
N CYS A 188 13.81 -16.93 -9.56
CA CYS A 188 12.96 -18.09 -9.86
C CYS A 188 11.65 -18.09 -9.09
N ALA A 189 11.69 -17.73 -7.80
CA ALA A 189 10.48 -17.62 -6.98
C ALA A 189 9.57 -16.51 -7.49
N ASP A 190 10.15 -15.36 -7.86
CA ASP A 190 9.41 -14.23 -8.42
C ASP A 190 8.70 -14.61 -9.73
N ILE A 191 9.39 -15.31 -10.65
CA ILE A 191 8.81 -15.77 -11.91
C ILE A 191 7.62 -16.69 -11.65
N ALA A 192 7.82 -17.70 -10.81
CA ALA A 192 6.79 -18.69 -10.50
C ALA A 192 5.58 -18.06 -9.78
N TYR A 193 5.84 -17.16 -8.86
CA TYR A 193 4.80 -16.44 -8.12
C TYR A 193 3.90 -15.60 -9.02
N HIS A 194 4.50 -14.80 -9.93
CA HIS A 194 3.71 -13.96 -10.83
C HIS A 194 2.92 -14.79 -11.84
N GLU A 195 3.49 -15.87 -12.35
CA GLU A 195 2.74 -16.76 -13.24
C GLU A 195 1.56 -17.40 -12.51
N GLN A 196 1.77 -17.89 -11.29
CA GLN A 196 0.71 -18.48 -10.50
C GLN A 196 -0.44 -17.52 -10.25
N LYS A 197 -0.16 -16.26 -9.89
CA LYS A 197 -1.19 -15.22 -9.73
C LYS A 197 -2.07 -15.11 -10.96
N LEU A 198 -1.46 -15.08 -12.15
CA LEU A 198 -2.21 -14.98 -13.41
C LEU A 198 -3.07 -16.22 -13.66
N LEU A 199 -2.51 -17.41 -13.44
CA LEU A 199 -3.23 -18.67 -13.63
C LEU A 199 -4.42 -18.80 -12.65
N GLU A 200 -4.27 -18.37 -11.40
CA GLU A 200 -5.32 -18.40 -10.39
C GLU A 200 -6.48 -17.42 -10.68
N LEU A 201 -6.22 -16.32 -11.41
CA LEU A 201 -7.29 -15.44 -11.87
C LEU A 201 -8.28 -16.15 -12.80
N ASN A 202 -7.79 -17.16 -13.55
CA ASN A 202 -8.57 -17.95 -14.51
C ASN A 202 -9.42 -17.07 -15.46
N ASP A 203 -8.81 -15.97 -15.93
CA ASP A 203 -9.42 -14.99 -16.83
C ASP A 203 -8.40 -14.60 -17.91
N PRO A 204 -8.69 -14.80 -19.20
CA PRO A 204 -7.77 -14.46 -20.30
C PRO A 204 -7.48 -12.95 -20.37
N ASN A 205 -8.34 -12.10 -19.80
CA ASN A 205 -8.15 -10.66 -19.69
C ASN A 205 -7.64 -10.21 -18.32
N GLY A 206 -7.41 -11.18 -17.42
CA GLY A 206 -6.88 -10.92 -16.10
C GLY A 206 -5.53 -10.20 -16.16
N LYS A 207 -5.32 -9.28 -15.20
CA LYS A 207 -4.09 -8.50 -15.09
C LYS A 207 -3.56 -8.54 -13.66
N ILE A 208 -2.26 -8.54 -13.55
CA ILE A 208 -1.53 -8.36 -12.29
C ILE A 208 -1.08 -6.90 -12.23
N VAL A 209 -1.31 -6.24 -11.10
CA VAL A 209 -0.77 -4.91 -10.82
C VAL A 209 0.05 -5.00 -9.54
N ASP A 210 1.36 -4.88 -9.67
CA ASP A 210 2.28 -4.87 -8.55
C ASP A 210 2.74 -3.45 -8.23
N ILE A 211 2.92 -3.15 -6.93
CA ILE A 211 3.35 -1.84 -6.46
C ILE A 211 4.66 -2.03 -5.71
N TRP A 212 5.77 -1.57 -6.29
CA TRP A 212 7.11 -1.77 -5.77
C TRP A 212 7.81 -0.46 -5.43
N GLY A 213 8.75 -0.51 -4.49
CA GLY A 213 9.69 0.58 -4.26
C GLY A 213 10.58 0.82 -5.50
N ALA A 214 11.00 2.06 -5.71
CA ALA A 214 11.83 2.44 -6.85
C ALA A 214 13.21 1.76 -6.88
N ASP A 215 13.67 1.25 -5.74
CA ASP A 215 14.89 0.43 -5.60
C ASP A 215 14.79 -0.91 -6.37
N HIS A 216 13.57 -1.37 -6.66
CA HIS A 216 13.31 -2.56 -7.49
C HIS A 216 13.19 -2.26 -9.00
N SER A 217 13.47 -1.03 -9.46
CA SER A 217 13.30 -0.63 -10.87
C SER A 217 14.03 -1.55 -11.86
N GLY A 218 15.24 -2.02 -11.51
CA GLY A 218 16.00 -2.95 -12.32
C GLY A 218 15.39 -4.35 -12.47
N TYR A 219 14.34 -4.68 -11.68
CA TYR A 219 13.65 -5.97 -11.77
C TYR A 219 12.46 -5.96 -12.73
N VAL A 220 11.89 -4.79 -13.05
CA VAL A 220 10.66 -4.65 -13.83
C VAL A 220 10.76 -5.36 -15.18
N GLU A 221 11.79 -5.04 -15.94
CA GLU A 221 11.93 -5.59 -17.28
C GLU A 221 12.22 -7.08 -17.29
N ARG A 222 12.96 -7.60 -16.30
CA ARG A 222 13.23 -9.04 -16.14
C ARG A 222 11.97 -9.84 -15.91
N VAL A 223 11.09 -9.35 -15.01
CA VAL A 223 9.83 -10.01 -14.69
C VAL A 223 8.90 -9.96 -15.89
N LYS A 224 8.75 -8.80 -16.53
CA LYS A 224 7.95 -8.68 -17.77
C LYS A 224 8.47 -9.58 -18.89
N PHE A 225 9.79 -9.70 -19.06
CA PHE A 225 10.39 -10.60 -20.03
C PHE A 225 10.12 -12.07 -19.71
N SER A 226 10.33 -12.49 -18.45
CA SER A 226 10.07 -13.88 -18.07
C SER A 226 8.61 -14.29 -18.28
N PHE A 227 7.69 -13.34 -18.11
CA PHE A 227 6.27 -13.53 -18.35
C PHE A 227 5.99 -13.80 -19.85
N GLU A 228 6.60 -13.01 -20.75
CA GLU A 228 6.53 -13.22 -22.20
C GLU A 228 7.18 -14.55 -22.61
N ASP A 229 8.31 -14.91 -21.99
CA ASP A 229 9.03 -16.15 -22.27
C ASP A 229 8.22 -17.40 -21.85
N LEU A 230 7.40 -17.30 -20.80
CA LEU A 230 6.43 -18.31 -20.40
C LEU A 230 5.23 -18.40 -21.36
N GLY A 231 5.04 -17.43 -22.25
CA GLY A 231 3.97 -17.40 -23.25
C GLY A 231 2.77 -16.54 -22.86
N HIS A 232 2.88 -15.72 -21.82
CA HIS A 232 1.85 -14.76 -21.42
C HIS A 232 2.02 -13.41 -22.16
N ARG A 233 0.97 -12.59 -22.19
CA ARG A 233 1.06 -11.26 -22.77
C ARG A 233 1.72 -10.29 -21.77
N ARG A 234 2.59 -9.45 -22.28
CA ARG A 234 3.30 -8.44 -21.48
C ARG A 234 2.36 -7.46 -20.76
N ASP A 235 1.22 -7.14 -21.38
CA ASP A 235 0.22 -6.22 -20.83
C ASP A 235 -0.63 -6.81 -19.69
N GLN A 236 -0.45 -8.11 -19.40
CA GLN A 236 -1.09 -8.77 -18.25
C GLN A 236 -0.37 -8.52 -16.92
N ILE A 237 0.84 -7.95 -16.96
CA ILE A 237 1.54 -7.54 -15.74
C ILE A 237 1.94 -6.07 -15.84
N GLU A 238 1.47 -5.28 -14.86
CA GLU A 238 1.87 -3.89 -14.68
C GLU A 238 2.58 -3.72 -13.33
N ILE A 239 3.67 -2.98 -13.33
CA ILE A 239 4.48 -2.74 -12.12
C ILE A 239 4.59 -1.24 -11.91
N LEU A 240 3.97 -0.76 -10.85
CA LEU A 240 3.98 0.64 -10.45
C LEU A 240 5.13 0.87 -9.47
N LEU A 241 6.05 1.77 -9.81
CA LEU A 241 7.20 2.10 -8.96
C LEU A 241 6.91 3.35 -8.15
N PHE A 242 6.92 3.23 -6.82
CA PHE A 242 6.78 4.41 -5.96
C PHE A 242 8.13 4.86 -5.38
N GLN A 243 8.29 6.19 -5.30
CA GLN A 243 9.49 6.82 -4.79
C GLN A 243 9.51 6.87 -3.25
N LEU A 244 10.71 7.11 -2.70
CA LEU A 244 10.96 7.23 -1.27
C LEU A 244 10.17 8.38 -0.64
N ILE A 245 9.90 8.23 0.66
CA ILE A 245 9.29 9.24 1.51
C ILE A 245 10.29 9.64 2.57
N ARG A 246 10.36 10.94 2.85
CA ARG A 246 11.05 11.49 4.01
C ARG A 246 10.01 12.01 5.00
N ILE A 247 10.18 11.72 6.27
CA ILE A 247 9.36 12.32 7.33
C ILE A 247 10.08 13.58 7.81
N MET A 248 9.34 14.68 7.82
CA MET A 248 9.80 15.97 8.30
C MET A 248 9.06 16.36 9.56
N LYS A 249 9.75 16.86 10.58
CA LYS A 249 9.18 17.39 11.82
C LYS A 249 9.96 18.62 12.24
N ASN A 250 9.30 19.76 12.43
CA ASN A 250 9.94 21.03 12.78
C ASN A 250 11.08 21.43 11.82
N GLY A 251 10.88 21.23 10.52
CA GLY A 251 11.86 21.54 9.47
C GLY A 251 13.08 20.60 9.40
N LYS A 252 13.11 19.52 10.17
CA LYS A 252 14.19 18.53 10.18
C LYS A 252 13.68 17.17 9.74
N GLU A 253 14.55 16.42 9.04
CA GLU A 253 14.25 15.05 8.67
C GLU A 253 14.34 14.11 9.89
N VAL A 254 13.28 13.34 10.11
CA VAL A 254 13.27 12.25 11.10
C VAL A 254 13.91 11.02 10.43
N LYS A 255 15.14 10.72 10.82
CA LYS A 255 15.88 9.58 10.27
C LYS A 255 15.21 8.27 10.64
N MET A 256 14.91 7.45 9.64
CA MET A 256 14.38 6.10 9.79
C MET A 256 15.51 5.09 9.60
N SER A 257 15.95 4.42 10.64
CA SER A 257 16.94 3.35 10.55
C SER A 257 16.52 2.15 11.40
N LYS A 258 16.03 1.08 10.77
CA LYS A 258 15.76 -0.20 11.44
C LYS A 258 16.97 -0.75 12.19
N ARG A 259 18.20 -0.56 11.66
CA ARG A 259 19.44 -1.04 12.30
C ARG A 259 19.77 -0.30 13.59
N LEU A 260 19.39 0.97 13.72
CA LEU A 260 19.67 1.81 14.88
C LEU A 260 18.51 1.90 15.88
N GLY A 261 17.38 1.23 15.61
CA GLY A 261 16.22 1.28 16.49
C GLY A 261 15.49 2.64 16.54
N THR A 262 15.71 3.51 15.54
CA THR A 262 15.14 4.88 15.49
C THR A 262 14.08 5.05 14.42
N SER A 263 13.43 3.96 14.00
CA SER A 263 12.42 3.99 12.94
C SER A 263 11.06 4.28 13.52
N LEU A 264 10.47 5.42 13.17
CA LEU A 264 9.07 5.73 13.47
C LEU A 264 8.16 4.70 12.78
N THR A 265 7.41 3.96 13.58
CA THR A 265 6.48 2.95 13.07
C THR A 265 5.23 3.60 12.49
N LEU A 266 4.48 2.84 11.67
CA LEU A 266 3.18 3.30 11.18
C LEU A 266 2.19 3.56 12.33
N ARG A 267 2.24 2.75 13.40
CA ARG A 267 1.40 2.93 14.59
C ARG A 267 1.65 4.28 15.24
N GLU A 268 2.91 4.57 15.58
CA GLU A 268 3.31 5.83 16.23
C GLU A 268 2.95 7.03 15.35
N LEU A 269 3.17 6.94 14.05
CA LEU A 269 2.79 7.99 13.13
C LEU A 269 1.27 8.17 13.07
N ALA A 270 0.49 7.08 13.05
CA ALA A 270 -0.97 7.15 13.04
C ALA A 270 -1.56 7.71 14.33
N GLU A 271 -0.94 7.45 15.49
CA GLU A 271 -1.29 8.06 16.77
C GLU A 271 -1.01 9.56 16.77
N GLU A 272 0.06 10.02 16.10
CA GLU A 272 0.43 11.43 16.07
C GLU A 272 -0.42 12.26 15.08
N VAL A 273 -0.69 11.72 13.87
CA VAL A 273 -1.32 12.52 12.78
C VAL A 273 -2.66 11.99 12.29
N GLY A 274 -3.05 10.80 12.71
CA GLY A 274 -4.25 10.11 12.25
C GLY A 274 -4.08 9.39 10.88
N ASN A 275 -4.83 8.31 10.67
CA ASN A 275 -4.76 7.52 9.45
C ASN A 275 -5.20 8.30 8.21
N ASP A 276 -6.23 9.12 8.31
CA ASP A 276 -6.79 9.90 7.21
C ASP A 276 -5.75 10.85 6.60
N ALA A 277 -4.99 11.54 7.47
CA ALA A 277 -3.92 12.44 7.02
C ALA A 277 -2.80 11.66 6.33
N ILE A 278 -2.38 10.52 6.91
CA ILE A 278 -1.37 9.67 6.29
C ILE A 278 -1.84 9.23 4.89
N ARG A 279 -3.05 8.69 4.76
CA ARG A 279 -3.60 8.22 3.49
C ARG A 279 -3.67 9.32 2.46
N TYR A 280 -4.24 10.47 2.80
CA TYR A 280 -4.36 11.60 1.90
C TYR A 280 -3.01 12.04 1.33
N PHE A 281 -2.06 12.34 2.20
CA PHE A 281 -0.76 12.89 1.78
C PHE A 281 0.17 11.87 1.12
N LEU A 282 -0.06 10.55 1.31
CA LEU A 282 0.68 9.51 0.60
C LEU A 282 0.22 9.31 -0.85
N ILE A 283 -1.02 9.68 -1.19
CA ILE A 283 -1.59 9.53 -2.53
C ILE A 283 -1.77 10.85 -3.28
N ASP A 284 -1.68 12.01 -2.62
CA ASP A 284 -1.82 13.34 -3.22
C ASP A 284 -0.78 13.62 -4.32
N ARG A 285 0.34 12.93 -4.30
CA ARG A 285 1.42 13.04 -5.29
C ARG A 285 1.53 11.78 -6.14
N SER A 286 1.97 11.99 -7.39
CA SER A 286 2.30 10.85 -8.26
C SER A 286 3.20 9.86 -7.53
N TYR A 287 2.94 8.56 -7.71
CA TYR A 287 3.79 7.51 -7.13
C TYR A 287 5.26 7.65 -7.56
N ASN A 288 5.55 8.22 -8.75
CA ASN A 288 6.90 8.50 -9.23
C ASN A 288 7.58 9.71 -8.55
N SER A 289 6.87 10.45 -7.69
CA SER A 289 7.41 11.62 -7.00
C SER A 289 7.87 11.27 -5.60
N ARG A 290 8.98 11.86 -5.16
CA ARG A 290 9.37 11.84 -3.74
C ARG A 290 8.37 12.65 -2.93
N ILE A 291 8.15 12.24 -1.69
CA ILE A 291 7.29 12.95 -0.74
C ILE A 291 8.11 13.35 0.47
N ASP A 292 8.02 14.63 0.83
CA ASP A 292 8.39 15.13 2.15
C ASP A 292 7.11 15.21 2.98
N PHE A 293 6.91 14.19 3.84
CA PHE A 293 5.76 14.10 4.72
C PHE A 293 6.03 14.95 5.97
N ASP A 294 5.49 16.15 5.99
CA ASP A 294 5.69 17.12 7.07
C ASP A 294 4.57 16.97 8.12
N ILE A 295 4.93 16.38 9.29
CA ILE A 295 3.99 16.12 10.38
C ILE A 295 3.24 17.39 10.80
N ASN A 296 3.89 18.54 10.85
CA ASN A 296 3.26 19.79 11.26
C ASN A 296 2.18 20.25 10.25
N LYS A 297 2.45 20.10 8.95
CA LYS A 297 1.51 20.53 7.89
C LYS A 297 0.30 19.61 7.74
N VAL A 298 0.49 18.30 7.96
CA VAL A 298 -0.60 17.33 7.76
C VAL A 298 -1.63 17.36 8.89
N THR A 299 -1.26 17.90 10.05
CA THR A 299 -2.13 18.05 11.22
C THR A 299 -2.85 19.40 11.30
N ASP A 300 -2.56 20.33 10.40
CA ASP A 300 -3.22 21.65 10.40
C ASP A 300 -4.73 21.51 10.14
N ASN A 301 -5.55 22.07 11.04
CA ASN A 301 -7.00 22.12 10.91
C ASN A 301 -7.47 23.48 10.39
N ASN A 302 -6.98 23.87 9.23
CA ASN A 302 -7.28 25.15 8.60
C ASN A 302 -7.29 25.04 7.07
N GLU A 303 -7.55 26.16 6.39
CA GLU A 303 -7.64 26.26 4.93
C GLU A 303 -6.32 26.02 4.17
N ASN A 304 -5.18 25.87 4.86
CA ASN A 304 -3.93 25.45 4.23
C ASN A 304 -3.83 23.92 4.08
N ASN A 305 -4.69 23.16 4.77
CA ASN A 305 -4.74 21.72 4.65
C ASN A 305 -5.83 21.30 3.66
N PRO A 306 -5.46 20.75 2.48
CA PRO A 306 -6.43 20.36 1.46
C PRO A 306 -7.40 19.26 1.94
N MET A 307 -6.96 18.34 2.78
CA MET A 307 -7.84 17.32 3.36
C MET A 307 -8.91 17.96 4.26
N TYR A 308 -8.54 18.93 5.07
CA TYR A 308 -9.48 19.67 5.91
C TYR A 308 -10.53 20.39 5.05
N ILE A 309 -10.13 21.07 3.95
CA ILE A 309 -11.06 21.73 3.02
C ILE A 309 -12.09 20.74 2.46
N ILE A 310 -11.65 19.54 2.05
CA ILE A 310 -12.54 18.53 1.46
C ILE A 310 -13.53 18.01 2.51
N LYS A 311 -13.07 17.64 3.69
CA LYS A 311 -13.92 17.18 4.79
C LYS A 311 -14.92 18.26 5.22
N TYR A 312 -14.46 19.50 5.35
CA TYR A 312 -15.30 20.64 5.71
C TYR A 312 -16.39 20.92 4.66
N ALA A 313 -16.05 20.83 3.36
CA ALA A 313 -17.04 20.98 2.29
C ALA A 313 -18.13 19.88 2.38
N HIS A 314 -17.75 18.63 2.64
CA HIS A 314 -18.70 17.54 2.84
C HIS A 314 -19.62 17.80 4.05
N ALA A 315 -19.06 18.12 5.22
CA ALA A 315 -19.83 18.42 6.43
C ALA A 315 -20.79 19.59 6.23
N ARG A 316 -20.33 20.66 5.52
CA ARG A 316 -21.17 21.81 5.16
C ARG A 316 -22.32 21.42 4.23
N ALA A 317 -22.08 20.54 3.26
CA ALA A 317 -23.15 20.03 2.38
C ALA A 317 -24.19 19.23 3.17
N CYS A 318 -23.77 18.39 4.12
CA CYS A 318 -24.68 17.67 5.01
C CYS A 318 -25.53 18.63 5.83
N GLN A 319 -24.91 19.59 6.52
CA GLN A 319 -25.63 20.57 7.35
C GLN A 319 -26.60 21.45 6.55
N LEU A 320 -26.27 21.79 5.31
CA LEU A 320 -27.18 22.56 4.44
C LEU A 320 -28.39 21.73 4.07
N LEU A 321 -28.22 20.45 3.70
CA LEU A 321 -29.34 19.54 3.37
C LEU A 321 -30.24 19.30 4.58
N ASP A 322 -29.67 19.15 5.77
CA ASP A 322 -30.44 19.01 7.02
C ASP A 322 -31.32 20.24 7.28
N LYS A 323 -30.81 21.45 7.01
CA LYS A 323 -31.57 22.71 7.15
C LYS A 323 -32.67 22.86 6.11
N VAL A 324 -32.41 22.44 4.87
CA VAL A 324 -33.38 22.47 3.78
C VAL A 324 -34.51 21.47 4.04
N GLY A 325 -34.22 20.32 4.66
CA GLY A 325 -35.21 19.32 5.04
C GLY A 325 -35.91 18.59 3.87
N ILE A 326 -35.39 18.71 2.63
CA ILE A 326 -35.92 18.02 1.46
C ILE A 326 -35.17 16.69 1.28
N GLU A 327 -35.86 15.59 1.55
CA GLU A 327 -35.27 14.25 1.51
C GLU A 327 -34.83 13.83 0.10
N ASN A 328 -35.68 14.07 -0.90
CA ASN A 328 -35.44 13.73 -2.30
C ASN A 328 -35.62 14.93 -3.20
N PRO A 329 -34.61 15.86 -3.22
CA PRO A 329 -34.70 17.03 -4.05
C PRO A 329 -34.64 16.68 -5.55
N ILE A 330 -35.41 17.41 -6.36
CA ILE A 330 -35.53 17.17 -7.79
C ILE A 330 -34.65 18.17 -8.55
N ALA A 331 -33.78 17.65 -9.41
CA ALA A 331 -32.98 18.48 -10.32
C ALA A 331 -33.84 19.05 -11.45
N SER A 332 -33.59 20.29 -11.86
CA SER A 332 -34.12 20.87 -13.09
C SER A 332 -33.00 21.51 -13.91
N ASP A 333 -33.28 21.78 -15.18
CA ASP A 333 -32.32 22.43 -16.09
C ASP A 333 -32.22 23.96 -15.86
N GLU A 334 -33.08 24.53 -15.01
CA GLU A 334 -33.15 25.94 -14.72
C GLU A 334 -32.18 26.36 -13.60
N LEU A 335 -30.88 26.37 -13.91
CA LEU A 335 -29.85 26.84 -13.01
C LEU A 335 -29.18 28.10 -13.62
N ASP A 336 -29.81 29.26 -13.43
CA ASP A 336 -29.33 30.55 -13.97
C ASP A 336 -28.13 31.13 -13.19
N ASN A 337 -27.75 30.52 -12.11
CA ASN A 337 -26.65 30.95 -11.24
C ASN A 337 -25.30 30.46 -11.75
N GLU A 338 -24.36 31.35 -12.03
CA GLU A 338 -23.01 31.00 -12.52
C GLU A 338 -22.23 30.09 -11.60
N TYR A 339 -22.41 30.20 -10.27
CA TYR A 339 -21.74 29.34 -9.28
C TYR A 339 -22.33 27.93 -9.30
N ALA A 340 -23.63 27.81 -9.51
CA ALA A 340 -24.30 26.52 -9.68
C ALA A 340 -23.83 25.84 -10.98
N GLN A 341 -23.74 26.57 -12.08
CA GLN A 341 -23.24 26.06 -13.37
C GLN A 341 -21.80 25.59 -13.28
N LYS A 342 -20.90 26.32 -12.59
CA LYS A 342 -19.53 25.92 -12.32
C LYS A 342 -19.47 24.64 -11.52
N LEU A 343 -20.30 24.51 -10.47
CA LEU A 343 -20.35 23.29 -9.63
C LEU A 343 -20.85 22.08 -10.42
N VAL A 344 -21.87 22.24 -11.29
CA VAL A 344 -22.33 21.19 -12.22
C VAL A 344 -21.20 20.75 -13.16
N ALA A 345 -20.42 21.70 -13.70
CA ALA A 345 -19.30 21.39 -14.59
C ALA A 345 -18.27 20.50 -13.88
N GLU A 346 -17.93 20.82 -12.61
CA GLU A 346 -17.00 19.99 -11.82
C GLU A 346 -17.56 18.60 -11.53
N LEU A 347 -18.84 18.49 -11.17
CA LEU A 347 -19.48 17.19 -10.90
C LEU A 347 -19.50 16.28 -12.14
N LYS A 348 -19.67 16.83 -13.33
CA LYS A 348 -19.66 16.07 -14.59
C LYS A 348 -18.30 15.40 -14.90
N GLU A 349 -17.20 15.91 -14.36
CA GLU A 349 -15.87 15.33 -14.57
C GLU A 349 -15.67 14.01 -13.80
N TYR A 350 -16.46 13.73 -12.74
CA TYR A 350 -16.21 12.62 -11.84
C TYR A 350 -16.24 11.25 -12.50
N PRO A 351 -17.24 10.88 -13.31
CA PRO A 351 -17.28 9.55 -13.95
C PRO A 351 -16.08 9.31 -14.89
N GLU A 352 -15.68 10.32 -15.65
CA GLU A 352 -14.53 10.24 -16.56
C GLU A 352 -13.21 10.15 -15.78
N LEU A 353 -13.11 10.84 -14.64
CA LEU A 353 -11.98 10.72 -13.73
C LEU A 353 -11.79 9.30 -13.22
N ILE A 354 -12.88 8.64 -12.77
CA ILE A 354 -12.85 7.23 -12.34
C ILE A 354 -12.37 6.33 -13.47
N SER A 355 -12.92 6.48 -14.68
CA SER A 355 -12.51 5.73 -15.87
C SER A 355 -11.03 5.94 -16.21
N THR A 356 -10.57 7.19 -16.15
CA THR A 356 -9.17 7.55 -16.43
C THR A 356 -8.23 6.95 -15.39
N MET A 357 -8.56 7.03 -14.10
CA MET A 357 -7.73 6.44 -13.04
C MET A 357 -7.67 4.91 -13.15
N ALA A 358 -8.78 4.25 -13.46
CA ALA A 358 -8.83 2.81 -13.65
C ALA A 358 -7.95 2.35 -14.83
N LYS A 359 -7.90 3.12 -15.92
CA LYS A 359 -7.07 2.83 -17.10
C LYS A 359 -5.58 3.13 -16.91
N THR A 360 -5.27 4.20 -16.17
CA THR A 360 -3.90 4.72 -16.05
C THR A 360 -3.23 4.38 -14.73
N TYR A 361 -3.96 3.83 -13.76
CA TYR A 361 -3.54 3.53 -12.38
C TYR A 361 -3.05 4.76 -11.60
N LYS A 362 -3.40 5.97 -12.04
CA LYS A 362 -2.98 7.24 -11.43
C LYS A 362 -3.94 7.68 -10.33
N VAL A 363 -3.87 7.04 -9.16
CA VAL A 363 -4.72 7.36 -8.00
C VAL A 363 -4.57 8.80 -7.51
N ASN A 364 -3.43 9.42 -7.77
CA ASN A 364 -3.11 10.81 -7.39
C ASN A 364 -3.93 11.88 -8.12
N LEU A 365 -4.77 11.51 -9.07
CA LEU A 365 -5.70 12.44 -9.71
C LEU A 365 -6.94 12.73 -8.84
N LEU A 366 -7.25 11.86 -7.89
CA LEU A 366 -8.43 11.98 -7.04
C LEU A 366 -8.35 13.13 -6.02
N PRO A 367 -7.28 13.27 -5.19
CA PRO A 367 -7.20 14.33 -4.19
C PRO A 367 -7.32 15.76 -4.77
N PRO A 368 -6.60 16.15 -5.84
CA PRO A 368 -6.74 17.48 -6.42
C PRO A 368 -8.12 17.74 -7.06
N TYR A 369 -8.76 16.69 -7.60
CA TYR A 369 -10.13 16.81 -8.09
C TYR A 369 -11.10 17.10 -6.93
N LEU A 370 -11.05 16.36 -5.83
CA LEU A 370 -11.90 16.60 -4.67
C LEU A 370 -11.68 17.99 -4.07
N LEU A 371 -10.43 18.46 -4.04
CA LEU A 371 -10.11 19.82 -3.61
C LEU A 371 -10.73 20.88 -4.54
N LYS A 372 -10.66 20.67 -5.86
CA LYS A 372 -11.26 21.55 -6.88
C LYS A 372 -12.78 21.61 -6.69
N LEU A 373 -13.43 20.45 -6.57
CA LEU A 373 -14.88 20.33 -6.31
C LEU A 373 -15.27 21.04 -5.00
N SER A 374 -14.50 20.84 -3.93
CA SER A 374 -14.74 21.46 -2.62
C SER A 374 -14.67 23.00 -2.69
N LYS A 375 -13.69 23.54 -3.43
CA LYS A 375 -13.57 24.98 -3.65
C LYS A 375 -14.74 25.54 -4.47
N ALA A 376 -15.16 24.82 -5.52
CA ALA A 376 -16.34 25.20 -6.31
C ALA A 376 -17.61 25.17 -5.44
N PHE A 377 -17.78 24.15 -4.61
CA PHE A 377 -18.90 24.07 -3.67
C PHE A 377 -18.87 25.19 -2.62
N ASN A 378 -17.72 25.50 -2.02
CA ASN A 378 -17.61 26.60 -1.07
C ASN A 378 -17.92 27.96 -1.71
N SER A 379 -17.52 28.16 -2.96
CA SER A 379 -17.88 29.36 -3.72
C SER A 379 -19.39 29.43 -3.99
N PHE A 380 -20.00 28.33 -4.43
CA PHE A 380 -21.45 28.20 -4.58
C PHE A 380 -22.19 28.51 -3.27
N TYR A 381 -21.79 27.88 -2.16
CA TYR A 381 -22.39 28.06 -0.85
C TYR A 381 -22.36 29.53 -0.38
N SER A 382 -21.28 30.26 -0.63
CA SER A 382 -21.12 31.62 -0.20
C SER A 382 -21.88 32.62 -1.05
N ASN A 383 -22.19 32.30 -2.33
CA ASN A 383 -22.79 33.24 -3.30
C ASN A 383 -24.21 32.84 -3.74
N THR A 384 -24.77 31.74 -3.18
CA THR A 384 -26.09 31.23 -3.59
C THR A 384 -26.95 30.97 -2.38
N LYS A 385 -28.09 31.63 -2.29
CA LYS A 385 -29.11 31.33 -1.29
C LYS A 385 -29.89 30.09 -1.73
N VAL A 386 -29.76 28.98 -1.02
CA VAL A 386 -30.49 27.71 -1.27
C VAL A 386 -31.83 27.75 -0.56
N LEU A 387 -31.83 27.86 0.77
CA LEU A 387 -33.02 27.81 1.61
C LEU A 387 -33.99 28.96 1.30
N GLY A 388 -35.24 28.61 0.98
CA GLY A 388 -36.30 29.56 0.67
C GLY A 388 -36.11 30.30 -0.67
N SER A 389 -35.26 29.78 -1.58
CA SER A 389 -35.14 30.33 -2.93
C SER A 389 -36.22 29.74 -3.86
N PRO A 390 -36.56 30.41 -4.97
CA PRO A 390 -37.50 29.88 -5.98
C PRO A 390 -37.04 28.51 -6.54
N ASN A 391 -35.71 28.29 -6.63
CA ASN A 391 -35.09 27.09 -7.18
C ASN A 391 -34.56 26.13 -6.10
N GLU A 392 -35.15 26.17 -4.89
CA GLU A 392 -34.67 25.44 -3.72
C GLU A 392 -34.49 23.93 -4.01
N GLN A 393 -35.45 23.31 -4.70
CA GLN A 393 -35.41 21.90 -5.09
C GLN A 393 -34.14 21.57 -5.91
N SER A 394 -33.91 22.34 -6.99
CA SER A 394 -32.78 22.09 -7.91
C SER A 394 -31.42 22.40 -7.26
N LEU A 395 -31.35 23.47 -6.45
CA LEU A 395 -30.15 23.82 -5.71
C LEU A 395 -29.84 22.77 -4.61
N ALA A 396 -30.88 22.26 -3.92
CA ALA A 396 -30.72 21.17 -2.96
C ALA A 396 -30.26 19.87 -3.64
N ALA A 397 -30.77 19.56 -4.85
CA ALA A 397 -30.31 18.42 -5.63
C ALA A 397 -28.81 18.54 -5.99
N LEU A 398 -28.36 19.74 -6.35
CA LEU A 398 -26.95 20.01 -6.62
C LEU A 398 -26.07 19.83 -5.36
N VAL A 399 -26.51 20.30 -4.19
CA VAL A 399 -25.84 20.09 -2.91
C VAL A 399 -25.77 18.59 -2.58
N LYS A 400 -26.88 17.85 -2.80
CA LYS A 400 -26.93 16.39 -2.57
C LYS A 400 -25.95 15.65 -3.49
N ALA A 401 -25.87 16.00 -4.77
CA ALA A 401 -24.90 15.44 -5.71
C ALA A 401 -23.45 15.71 -5.26
N THR A 402 -23.18 16.93 -4.80
CA THR A 402 -21.84 17.30 -4.26
C THR A 402 -21.48 16.49 -3.02
N LYS A 403 -22.41 16.36 -2.04
CA LYS A 403 -22.25 15.51 -0.86
C LYS A 403 -21.87 14.08 -1.27
N ILE A 404 -22.62 13.49 -2.22
CA ILE A 404 -22.41 12.12 -2.68
C ILE A 404 -21.00 11.96 -3.29
N VAL A 405 -20.59 12.86 -4.18
CA VAL A 405 -19.28 12.77 -4.86
C VAL A 405 -18.13 12.97 -3.89
N LEU A 406 -18.24 13.92 -2.94
CA LEU A 406 -17.21 14.14 -1.92
C LEU A 406 -17.09 12.92 -0.99
N ALA A 407 -18.21 12.38 -0.52
CA ALA A 407 -18.22 11.18 0.33
C ALA A 407 -17.65 9.95 -0.40
N ASP A 408 -18.06 9.74 -1.65
CA ASP A 408 -17.57 8.63 -2.49
C ASP A 408 -16.07 8.76 -2.76
N GLY A 409 -15.58 9.95 -3.10
CA GLY A 409 -14.16 10.19 -3.31
C GLY A 409 -13.31 10.00 -2.06
N LEU A 410 -13.77 10.46 -0.89
CA LEU A 410 -13.11 10.21 0.38
C LEU A 410 -13.10 8.71 0.70
N LYS A 411 -14.22 8.01 0.49
CA LYS A 411 -14.34 6.56 0.67
C LYS A 411 -13.38 5.78 -0.23
N LEU A 412 -13.19 6.19 -1.48
CA LEU A 412 -12.23 5.54 -2.38
C LEU A 412 -10.79 5.61 -1.85
N MET A 413 -10.49 6.62 -1.04
CA MET A 413 -9.22 6.76 -0.33
C MET A 413 -9.21 6.11 1.06
N ASP A 414 -10.31 5.47 1.49
CA ASP A 414 -10.58 4.99 2.86
C ASP A 414 -10.36 6.11 3.90
N ILE A 415 -10.86 7.30 3.60
CA ILE A 415 -10.87 8.47 4.47
C ILE A 415 -12.30 8.74 4.92
N GLU A 416 -12.47 9.08 6.19
CA GLU A 416 -13.78 9.39 6.75
C GLU A 416 -14.38 10.66 6.14
N ALA A 417 -15.67 10.61 5.78
CA ALA A 417 -16.47 11.74 5.33
C ALA A 417 -17.37 12.22 6.48
N PRO A 418 -16.93 13.18 7.32
CA PRO A 418 -17.67 13.59 8.51
C PRO A 418 -18.93 14.40 8.11
N GLU A 419 -20.03 14.17 8.80
CA GLU A 419 -21.27 14.95 8.58
C GLU A 419 -21.26 16.28 9.36
N LYS A 420 -20.37 16.39 10.37
CA LYS A 420 -20.19 17.59 11.21
C LYS A 420 -18.71 17.81 11.48
N MET A 421 -18.31 19.04 11.45
CA MET A 421 -16.96 19.53 11.82
C MET A 421 -17.08 20.84 12.60
#